data_6364b345600af3305cead5c8dcac8dd1
#
_entry.id   6364b345600af3305cead5c8dcac8dd1
#
_cell.length_a   1.000
_cell.length_b   1.000
_cell.length_c   1.000
_cell.angle_alpha   90.00
_cell.angle_beta   90.00
_cell.angle_gamma   90.00
#
_symmetry.space_group_name_H-M   'P 1'
#
loop_
_entity.id
_entity.type
_entity.pdbx_description
1 polymer ?
#
loop_
_entity_poly.entity_id
_entity_poly.type
_entity_poly.pdbx_seq_one_letter_code
_entity_poly.pdbx_strand_id
1 'polypeptide(L)'
;MKRFLLFVNRRKERADEKAKAIREQLLRLGAQRVDIEDQSTQGITALDYDCVVTLGGDGTLIRAARGLAGSGLPLAGINLGHMGYLTVASKDAEIPRVLDKLILDDFTVEERMMLCGRIVRNGHESPRDREWLALNEIVVSRKSSAGPVHFCIYVNGAFLNEYKADGIIISTP
;
A
#
# COMPACT_ATOMS: atom_id res chain seq x y z
N MET A 1 12.06 -0.24 -17.22
CA MET A 1 10.76 -0.93 -17.12
C MET A 1 9.90 -0.67 -18.36
N LYS A 2 9.02 -1.63 -18.71
CA LYS A 2 8.22 -1.53 -19.98
C LYS A 2 6.73 -1.79 -19.79
N ARG A 3 6.34 -2.44 -18.69
CA ARG A 3 4.96 -2.84 -18.44
C ARG A 3 4.49 -2.24 -17.11
N PHE A 4 3.48 -1.39 -17.16
CA PHE A 4 3.01 -0.63 -16.02
C PHE A 4 1.54 -0.90 -15.74
N LEU A 5 1.17 -0.94 -14.47
CA LEU A 5 -0.20 -0.87 -14.01
C LEU A 5 -0.42 0.45 -13.29
N LEU A 6 -1.38 1.24 -13.71
CA LEU A 6 -1.84 2.43 -13.00
C LEU A 6 -2.98 2.03 -12.07
N PHE A 7 -2.70 2.06 -10.76
CA PHE A 7 -3.66 1.74 -9.70
C PHE A 7 -4.30 3.03 -9.18
N VAL A 8 -5.52 3.32 -9.61
CA VAL A 8 -6.12 4.66 -9.54
C VAL A 8 -7.17 4.75 -8.44
N ASN A 9 -7.10 5.74 -7.60
CA ASN A 9 -8.19 6.12 -6.70
C ASN A 9 -9.13 7.12 -7.39
N ARG A 10 -10.16 6.61 -8.04
CA ARG A 10 -11.16 7.40 -8.80
C ARG A 10 -12.01 8.35 -7.94
N ARG A 11 -11.93 8.25 -6.61
CA ARG A 11 -12.58 9.22 -5.71
C ARG A 11 -11.85 10.55 -5.64
N LYS A 12 -10.61 10.61 -6.14
CA LYS A 12 -9.84 11.85 -6.23
C LYS A 12 -10.24 12.64 -7.46
N GLU A 13 -10.31 13.95 -7.29
CA GLU A 13 -10.61 14.86 -8.39
C GLU A 13 -9.59 14.70 -9.53
N ARG A 14 -10.07 14.71 -10.76
CA ARG A 14 -9.27 14.57 -11.99
C ARG A 14 -8.41 13.28 -12.07
N ALA A 15 -8.71 12.27 -11.26
CA ALA A 15 -7.90 11.04 -11.22
C ALA A 15 -7.87 10.31 -12.57
N ASP A 16 -9.03 10.18 -13.23
CA ASP A 16 -9.14 9.53 -14.54
C ASP A 16 -8.43 10.32 -15.64
N GLU A 17 -8.51 11.64 -15.61
CA GLU A 17 -7.83 12.54 -16.56
C GLU A 17 -6.31 12.38 -16.42
N LYS A 18 -5.80 12.44 -15.18
CA LYS A 18 -4.37 12.26 -14.90
C LYS A 18 -3.88 10.86 -15.24
N ALA A 19 -4.67 9.83 -14.97
CA ALA A 19 -4.34 8.47 -15.33
C ALA A 19 -4.18 8.29 -16.85
N LYS A 20 -5.08 8.86 -17.64
CA LYS A 20 -4.98 8.87 -19.11
C LYS A 20 -3.75 9.61 -19.58
N ALA A 21 -3.47 10.80 -19.05
CA ALA A 21 -2.28 11.59 -19.42
C ALA A 21 -0.97 10.85 -19.09
N ILE A 22 -0.88 10.23 -17.92
CA ILE A 22 0.28 9.42 -17.49
C ILE A 22 0.43 8.20 -18.40
N ARG A 23 -0.66 7.50 -18.72
CA ARG A 23 -0.64 6.37 -19.66
C ARG A 23 -0.09 6.76 -21.01
N GLU A 24 -0.59 7.85 -21.59
CA GLU A 24 -0.12 8.36 -22.88
C GLU A 24 1.36 8.75 -22.84
N GLN A 25 1.80 9.38 -21.75
CA GLN A 25 3.19 9.75 -21.57
C GLN A 25 4.10 8.53 -21.47
N LEU A 26 3.76 7.51 -20.66
CA LEU A 26 4.52 6.27 -20.55
C LEU A 26 4.64 5.55 -21.91
N LEU A 27 3.54 5.49 -22.68
CA LEU A 27 3.56 4.90 -24.02
C LEU A 27 4.47 5.68 -24.98
N ARG A 28 4.44 7.02 -24.94
CA ARG A 28 5.38 7.86 -25.72
C ARG A 28 6.83 7.67 -25.33
N LEU A 29 7.11 7.40 -24.06
CA LEU A 29 8.45 7.11 -23.54
C LEU A 29 8.91 5.68 -23.83
N GLY A 30 8.09 4.86 -24.49
CA GLY A 30 8.45 3.51 -24.94
C GLY A 30 7.98 2.39 -24.01
N ALA A 31 7.01 2.61 -23.14
CA ALA A 31 6.32 1.53 -22.46
C ALA A 31 5.59 0.64 -23.48
N GLN A 32 5.63 -0.68 -23.26
CA GLN A 32 4.96 -1.67 -24.12
C GLN A 32 3.51 -1.91 -23.70
N ARG A 33 3.23 -1.79 -22.39
CA ARG A 33 1.92 -2.03 -21.82
C ARG A 33 1.67 -1.07 -20.67
N VAL A 34 0.51 -0.41 -20.66
CA VAL A 34 0.06 0.43 -19.55
C VAL A 34 -1.44 0.22 -19.36
N ASP A 35 -1.81 -0.49 -18.31
CA ASP A 35 -3.20 -0.75 -17.95
C ASP A 35 -3.62 0.16 -16.78
N ILE A 36 -4.94 0.37 -16.66
CA ILE A 36 -5.54 1.23 -15.61
C ILE A 36 -6.57 0.42 -14.85
N GLU A 37 -6.39 0.31 -13.53
CA GLU A 37 -7.31 -0.39 -12.61
C GLU A 37 -7.81 0.53 -11.50
N ASP A 38 -9.08 0.36 -11.12
CA ASP A 38 -9.69 1.08 -10.00
C ASP A 38 -9.48 0.33 -8.68
N GLN A 39 -8.29 0.47 -8.12
CA GLN A 39 -7.92 -0.06 -6.81
C GLN A 39 -8.18 -1.56 -6.62
N SER A 40 -8.20 -2.34 -7.70
CA SER A 40 -8.23 -3.79 -7.66
C SER A 40 -6.81 -4.35 -7.82
N THR A 41 -6.46 -5.32 -7.00
CA THR A 41 -5.21 -6.09 -7.09
C THR A 41 -5.46 -7.55 -7.47
N GLN A 42 -6.71 -7.91 -7.73
CA GLN A 42 -7.09 -9.28 -8.03
C GLN A 42 -6.54 -9.71 -9.39
N GLY A 43 -5.82 -10.82 -9.41
CA GLY A 43 -5.24 -11.39 -10.62
C GLY A 43 -3.98 -10.66 -11.14
N ILE A 44 -3.45 -9.67 -10.41
CA ILE A 44 -2.22 -8.97 -10.77
C ILE A 44 -1.02 -9.80 -10.32
N THR A 45 -0.11 -10.04 -11.25
CA THR A 45 1.12 -10.79 -10.99
C THR A 45 2.36 -10.04 -11.48
N ALA A 46 3.54 -10.39 -10.95
CA ALA A 46 4.82 -9.89 -11.44
C ALA A 46 5.16 -10.35 -12.86
N LEU A 47 4.43 -11.33 -13.40
CA LEU A 47 4.60 -11.78 -14.79
C LEU A 47 3.97 -10.79 -15.78
N ASP A 48 2.95 -10.04 -15.36
CA ASP A 48 2.19 -9.13 -16.21
C ASP A 48 2.80 -7.74 -16.28
N TYR A 49 3.41 -7.27 -15.17
CA TYR A 49 3.88 -5.90 -15.00
C TYR A 49 5.27 -5.85 -14.41
N ASP A 50 5.98 -4.77 -14.69
CA ASP A 50 7.30 -4.47 -14.12
C ASP A 50 7.20 -3.50 -12.93
N CYS A 51 6.14 -2.68 -12.90
CA CYS A 51 5.89 -1.70 -11.84
C CYS A 51 4.40 -1.35 -11.72
N VAL A 52 3.95 -1.07 -10.51
CA VAL A 52 2.63 -0.49 -10.25
C VAL A 52 2.78 0.97 -9.84
N VAL A 53 2.15 1.86 -10.59
CA VAL A 53 2.11 3.30 -10.29
C VAL A 53 0.78 3.62 -9.65
N THR A 54 0.80 4.00 -8.37
CA THR A 54 -0.44 4.36 -7.65
C THR A 54 -0.76 5.82 -7.84
N LEU A 55 -1.99 6.13 -8.20
CA LEU A 55 -2.52 7.49 -8.37
C LEU A 55 -3.53 7.80 -7.27
N GLY A 56 -3.11 8.58 -6.27
CA GLY A 56 -3.95 8.87 -5.09
C GLY A 56 -3.16 9.56 -4.00
N GLY A 57 -3.24 9.09 -2.79
CA GLY A 57 -2.40 9.49 -1.65
C GLY A 57 -1.78 8.25 -1.00
N ASP A 58 -1.15 8.41 0.17
CA ASP A 58 -0.50 7.32 0.91
C ASP A 58 -1.45 6.13 1.13
N GLY A 59 -2.73 6.37 1.46
CA GLY A 59 -3.71 5.31 1.62
C GLY A 59 -3.96 4.47 0.35
N THR A 60 -3.78 5.05 -0.84
CA THR A 60 -3.87 4.32 -2.11
C THR A 60 -2.66 3.41 -2.30
N LEU A 61 -1.46 3.91 -1.99
CA LEU A 61 -0.23 3.14 -2.02
C LEU A 61 -0.27 1.99 -1.00
N ILE A 62 -0.66 2.27 0.25
CA ILE A 62 -0.81 1.25 1.30
C ILE A 62 -1.77 0.14 0.87
N ARG A 63 -2.89 0.49 0.22
CA ARG A 63 -3.86 -0.49 -0.29
C ARG A 63 -3.23 -1.36 -1.39
N ALA A 64 -2.52 -0.77 -2.34
CA ALA A 64 -1.80 -1.50 -3.38
C ALA A 64 -0.74 -2.42 -2.78
N ALA A 65 0.07 -1.93 -1.84
CA ALA A 65 1.10 -2.70 -1.15
C ALA A 65 0.51 -3.94 -0.42
N ARG A 66 -0.62 -3.77 0.27
CA ARG A 66 -1.32 -4.88 0.93
C ARG A 66 -1.83 -5.93 -0.04
N GLY A 67 -2.42 -5.48 -1.15
CA GLY A 67 -2.98 -6.39 -2.17
C GLY A 67 -1.92 -7.10 -3.01
N LEU A 68 -0.72 -6.54 -3.11
CA LEU A 68 0.41 -7.04 -3.90
C LEU A 68 1.54 -7.60 -3.02
N ALA A 69 1.31 -7.74 -1.72
CA ALA A 69 2.30 -8.29 -0.81
C ALA A 69 2.78 -9.66 -1.28
N GLY A 70 4.10 -9.87 -1.28
CA GLY A 70 4.73 -11.11 -1.76
C GLY A 70 4.83 -11.26 -3.29
N SER A 71 4.28 -10.31 -4.09
CA SER A 71 4.41 -10.38 -5.56
C SER A 71 5.79 -9.98 -6.07
N GLY A 72 6.59 -9.25 -5.30
CA GLY A 72 7.87 -8.66 -5.74
C GLY A 72 7.72 -7.47 -6.68
N LEU A 73 6.49 -6.99 -6.96
CA LEU A 73 6.27 -5.82 -7.80
C LEU A 73 6.64 -4.53 -7.08
N PRO A 74 7.53 -3.69 -7.61
CA PRO A 74 7.78 -2.37 -7.06
C PRO A 74 6.59 -1.44 -7.25
N LEU A 75 6.40 -0.55 -6.27
CA LEU A 75 5.34 0.45 -6.24
C LEU A 75 5.93 1.85 -6.31
N ALA A 76 5.37 2.70 -7.18
CA ALA A 76 5.68 4.13 -7.23
C ALA A 76 4.41 4.94 -6.97
N GLY A 77 4.40 5.80 -5.95
CA GLY A 77 3.22 6.59 -5.59
C GLY A 77 3.24 7.99 -6.19
N ILE A 78 2.21 8.36 -6.93
CA ILE A 78 1.94 9.74 -7.38
C ILE A 78 0.76 10.28 -6.59
N ASN A 79 0.99 11.35 -5.83
CA ASN A 79 -0.06 11.97 -5.03
C ASN A 79 -0.92 12.90 -5.88
N LEU A 80 -2.23 12.72 -5.82
CA LEU A 80 -3.22 13.57 -6.51
C LEU A 80 -3.84 14.65 -5.59
N GLY A 81 -3.24 14.90 -4.44
CA GLY A 81 -3.76 15.85 -3.46
C GLY A 81 -2.63 16.48 -2.63
N HIS A 82 -2.82 16.50 -1.30
CA HIS A 82 -1.80 17.02 -0.38
C HIS A 82 -0.61 16.07 -0.29
N MET A 83 0.58 16.64 -0.08
CA MET A 83 1.84 15.89 0.06
C MET A 83 1.69 14.72 1.05
N GLY A 84 2.14 13.54 0.66
CA GLY A 84 2.23 12.34 1.48
C GLY A 84 3.68 12.02 1.84
N TYR A 85 3.88 11.04 2.70
CA TYR A 85 5.20 10.56 3.13
C TYR A 85 5.73 9.40 2.28
N LEU A 86 4.82 8.67 1.60
CA LEU A 86 5.16 7.46 0.85
C LEU A 86 5.19 7.68 -0.68
N THR A 87 4.78 8.85 -1.14
CA THR A 87 4.66 9.15 -2.57
C THR A 87 5.91 9.84 -3.10
N VAL A 88 6.33 9.50 -4.32
CA VAL A 88 7.56 10.01 -4.99
C VAL A 88 7.33 11.31 -5.76
N ALA A 89 6.07 11.66 -6.03
CA ALA A 89 5.68 12.93 -6.63
C ALA A 89 4.36 13.43 -6.03
N SER A 90 4.25 14.73 -5.82
CA SER A 90 3.04 15.40 -5.31
C SER A 90 2.61 16.59 -6.18
N LYS A 91 3.49 17.07 -7.05
CA LYS A 91 3.21 18.17 -7.97
C LYS A 91 3.18 17.66 -9.41
N ASP A 92 2.27 18.19 -10.21
CA ASP A 92 2.14 17.82 -11.63
C ASP A 92 3.45 18.01 -12.41
N ALA A 93 4.23 19.04 -12.05
CA ALA A 93 5.53 19.33 -12.67
C ALA A 93 6.61 18.24 -12.39
N GLU A 94 6.44 17.42 -11.36
CA GLU A 94 7.39 16.35 -10.98
C GLU A 94 7.11 15.05 -11.73
N ILE A 95 5.85 14.85 -12.17
CA ILE A 95 5.39 13.60 -12.78
C ILE A 95 6.24 13.21 -14.00
N PRO A 96 6.50 14.09 -14.98
CA PRO A 96 7.29 13.72 -16.16
C PRO A 96 8.66 13.13 -15.79
N ARG A 97 9.37 13.77 -14.86
CA ARG A 97 10.68 13.30 -14.39
C ARG A 97 10.61 11.92 -13.73
N VAL A 98 9.55 11.65 -12.94
CA VAL A 98 9.36 10.33 -12.32
C VAL A 98 9.14 9.27 -13.41
N LEU A 99 8.30 9.55 -14.42
CA LEU A 99 8.03 8.61 -15.50
C LEU A 99 9.28 8.33 -16.35
N ASP A 100 10.09 9.34 -16.64
CA ASP A 100 11.38 9.18 -17.33
C ASP A 100 12.29 8.22 -16.56
N LYS A 101 12.43 8.44 -15.23
CA LYS A 101 13.24 7.58 -14.37
C LYS A 101 12.75 6.13 -14.35
N LEU A 102 11.43 5.90 -14.27
CA LEU A 102 10.85 4.56 -14.30
C LEU A 102 11.13 3.84 -15.64
N ILE A 103 11.06 4.53 -16.76
CA ILE A 103 11.34 3.95 -18.07
C ILE A 103 12.84 3.62 -18.24
N LEU A 104 13.71 4.49 -17.70
CA LEU A 104 15.17 4.35 -17.80
C LEU A 104 15.77 3.42 -16.73
N ASP A 105 14.97 2.90 -15.82
CA ASP A 105 15.41 2.15 -14.65
C ASP A 105 16.40 2.93 -13.75
N ASP A 106 16.28 4.30 -13.73
CA ASP A 106 17.12 5.21 -12.94
C ASP A 106 16.46 5.52 -11.59
N PHE A 107 16.37 4.52 -10.72
CA PHE A 107 15.80 4.65 -9.36
C PHE A 107 16.38 3.56 -8.45
N THR A 108 16.14 3.73 -7.15
CA THR A 108 16.41 2.71 -6.13
C THR A 108 15.10 2.19 -5.57
N VAL A 109 15.03 0.89 -5.27
CA VAL A 109 13.89 0.26 -4.60
C VAL A 109 14.19 0.19 -3.11
N GLU A 110 13.30 0.74 -2.30
CA GLU A 110 13.32 0.58 -0.85
C GLU A 110 12.42 -0.59 -0.46
N GLU A 111 13.00 -1.58 0.21
CA GLU A 111 12.24 -2.70 0.78
C GLU A 111 11.63 -2.31 2.12
N ARG A 112 10.35 -2.57 2.29
CA ARG A 112 9.63 -2.27 3.53
C ARG A 112 9.04 -3.51 4.14
N MET A 113 9.31 -3.71 5.44
CA MET A 113 8.68 -4.73 6.25
C MET A 113 7.17 -4.49 6.34
N MET A 114 6.39 -5.58 6.39
CA MET A 114 4.96 -5.54 6.66
C MET A 114 4.64 -6.36 7.91
N LEU A 115 3.63 -5.93 8.67
CA LEU A 115 3.07 -6.71 9.76
C LEU A 115 2.07 -7.71 9.21
N CYS A 116 2.11 -8.94 9.76
CA CYS A 116 1.07 -9.95 9.58
C CYS A 116 0.40 -10.21 10.92
N GLY A 117 -0.90 -9.98 11.02
CA GLY A 117 -1.69 -10.22 12.22
C GLY A 117 -2.75 -11.28 12.02
N ARG A 118 -3.05 -12.05 13.08
CA ARG A 118 -4.15 -13.01 13.15
C ARG A 118 -4.91 -12.86 14.44
N ILE A 119 -6.21 -13.19 14.43
CA ILE A 119 -7.05 -13.25 15.62
C ILE A 119 -7.28 -14.73 15.95
N VAL A 120 -6.87 -15.12 17.15
CA VAL A 120 -7.12 -16.47 17.70
C VAL A 120 -8.13 -16.35 18.83
N ARG A 121 -9.21 -17.14 18.82
CA ARG A 121 -10.24 -17.14 19.85
C ARG A 121 -10.35 -18.51 20.47
N ASN A 122 -10.21 -18.60 21.80
CA ASN A 122 -10.29 -19.86 22.55
C ASN A 122 -9.33 -20.96 22.00
N GLY A 123 -8.14 -20.57 21.55
CA GLY A 123 -7.17 -21.49 20.99
C GLY A 123 -7.46 -21.96 19.56
N HIS A 124 -8.54 -21.49 18.96
CA HIS A 124 -8.91 -21.83 17.58
C HIS A 124 -8.79 -20.64 16.64
N GLU A 125 -8.16 -20.84 15.49
CA GLU A 125 -8.23 -19.91 14.38
C GLU A 125 -9.64 -20.03 13.75
N SER A 126 -10.36 -18.91 13.65
CA SER A 126 -11.63 -18.92 12.95
C SER A 126 -11.38 -18.94 11.44
N PRO A 127 -12.11 -19.74 10.65
CA PRO A 127 -12.03 -19.70 9.18
C PRO A 127 -12.34 -18.32 8.58
N ARG A 128 -12.92 -17.41 9.37
CA ARG A 128 -13.20 -16.02 9.02
C ARG A 128 -12.07 -15.06 9.42
N ASP A 129 -11.14 -15.51 10.26
CA ASP A 129 -10.02 -14.72 10.74
C ASP A 129 -8.87 -14.86 9.73
N ARG A 130 -8.96 -14.10 8.64
CA ARG A 130 -7.91 -13.98 7.63
C ARG A 130 -6.67 -13.34 8.25
N GLU A 131 -5.52 -13.62 7.67
CA GLU A 131 -4.31 -12.85 7.92
C GLU A 131 -4.52 -11.39 7.52
N TRP A 132 -4.15 -10.49 8.41
CA TRP A 132 -4.23 -9.05 8.20
C TRP A 132 -2.83 -8.53 7.93
N LEU A 133 -2.60 -8.05 6.71
CA LEU A 133 -1.34 -7.40 6.37
C LEU A 133 -1.45 -5.89 6.56
N ALA A 134 -0.43 -5.29 7.17
CA ALA A 134 -0.32 -3.85 7.33
C ALA A 134 1.09 -3.38 6.96
N LEU A 135 1.18 -2.30 6.18
CA LEU A 135 2.44 -1.65 5.85
C LEU A 135 2.90 -0.74 7.00
N ASN A 136 1.97 -0.03 7.65
CA ASN A 136 2.27 0.88 8.73
C ASN A 136 2.01 0.24 10.09
N GLU A 137 0.72 0.04 10.45
CA GLU A 137 0.34 -0.44 11.77
C GLU A 137 -0.91 -1.34 11.76
N ILE A 138 -1.04 -2.14 12.82
CA ILE A 138 -2.27 -2.84 13.20
C ILE A 138 -2.78 -2.21 14.48
N VAL A 139 -4.03 -1.74 14.45
CA VAL A 139 -4.68 -1.12 15.61
C VAL A 139 -5.69 -2.10 16.18
N VAL A 140 -5.57 -2.40 17.47
CA VAL A 140 -6.57 -3.14 18.25
C VAL A 140 -7.20 -2.18 19.22
N SER A 141 -8.50 -1.90 19.06
CA SER A 141 -9.20 -0.94 19.88
C SER A 141 -10.48 -1.55 20.45
N ARG A 142 -10.96 -0.96 21.54
CA ARG A 142 -12.27 -1.32 22.12
C ARG A 142 -13.41 -1.06 21.15
N LYS A 143 -14.44 -1.91 21.21
CA LYS A 143 -15.64 -1.77 20.39
C LYS A 143 -16.68 -0.84 21.01
N SER A 144 -16.67 -0.68 22.33
CA SER A 144 -17.65 0.13 23.06
C SER A 144 -16.98 1.15 23.98
N SER A 145 -17.72 2.18 24.39
CA SER A 145 -17.24 3.22 25.31
C SER A 145 -17.16 2.81 26.79
N ALA A 146 -17.54 1.59 27.14
CA ALA A 146 -17.60 1.12 28.53
C ALA A 146 -16.23 0.62 29.03
N GLY A 147 -15.40 1.55 29.52
CA GLY A 147 -14.15 1.25 30.23
C GLY A 147 -12.97 0.82 29.35
N PRO A 148 -11.75 0.79 29.91
CA PRO A 148 -10.54 0.37 29.21
C PRO A 148 -10.52 -1.14 28.98
N VAL A 149 -9.82 -1.55 27.92
CA VAL A 149 -9.49 -2.95 27.64
C VAL A 149 -8.18 -3.33 28.36
N HIS A 150 -8.12 -4.55 28.85
CA HIS A 150 -6.95 -5.11 29.47
C HIS A 150 -6.14 -5.89 28.44
N PHE A 151 -4.88 -5.51 28.23
CA PHE A 151 -3.93 -6.12 27.28
C PHE A 151 -2.80 -6.76 28.04
N CYS A 152 -2.57 -8.07 27.84
CA CYS A 152 -1.34 -8.75 28.23
C CYS A 152 -0.49 -8.97 26.98
N ILE A 153 0.73 -8.47 26.98
CA ILE A 153 1.64 -8.54 25.83
C ILE A 153 2.70 -9.59 26.05
N TYR A 154 2.89 -10.45 25.07
CA TYR A 154 3.93 -11.48 25.03
C TYR A 154 4.78 -11.29 23.78
N VAL A 155 6.08 -11.44 23.90
CA VAL A 155 7.03 -11.41 22.78
C VAL A 155 7.79 -12.75 22.78
N ASN A 156 7.75 -13.47 21.67
CA ASN A 156 8.36 -14.81 21.54
C ASN A 156 7.95 -15.78 22.67
N GLY A 157 6.69 -15.70 23.12
CA GLY A 157 6.15 -16.52 24.18
C GLY A 157 6.47 -16.07 25.61
N ALA A 158 7.33 -15.07 25.80
CA ALA A 158 7.65 -14.49 27.11
C ALA A 158 6.73 -13.29 27.40
N PHE A 159 6.19 -13.23 28.63
CA PHE A 159 5.40 -12.08 29.09
C PHE A 159 6.27 -10.83 29.10
N LEU A 160 5.79 -9.77 28.45
CA LEU A 160 6.46 -8.47 28.42
C LEU A 160 5.85 -7.49 29.42
N ASN A 161 4.55 -7.20 29.29
CA ASN A 161 3.87 -6.23 30.14
C ASN A 161 2.35 -6.33 30.03
N GLU A 162 1.67 -5.60 30.89
CA GLU A 162 0.23 -5.50 31.00
C GLU A 162 -0.22 -4.03 30.97
N TYR A 163 -1.28 -3.74 30.20
CA TYR A 163 -1.80 -2.40 30.05
C TYR A 163 -3.33 -2.36 30.18
N LYS A 164 -3.85 -1.29 30.77
CA LYS A 164 -5.26 -0.91 30.67
C LYS A 164 -5.34 0.33 29.79
N ALA A 165 -5.92 0.19 28.60
CA ALA A 165 -5.96 1.24 27.60
C ALA A 165 -7.21 1.15 26.72
N ASP A 166 -7.47 2.19 25.91
CA ASP A 166 -8.54 2.18 24.91
C ASP A 166 -8.20 1.31 23.70
N GLY A 167 -6.93 1.08 23.49
CA GLY A 167 -6.41 0.25 22.40
C GLY A 167 -4.89 0.14 22.45
N ILE A 168 -4.35 -0.64 21.52
CA ILE A 168 -2.92 -0.81 21.29
C ILE A 168 -2.64 -0.65 19.80
N ILE A 169 -1.51 -0.04 19.49
CA ILE A 169 -1.01 0.12 18.12
C ILE A 169 0.30 -0.65 18.02
N ILE A 170 0.40 -1.51 17.03
CA ILE A 170 1.59 -2.27 16.70
C ILE A 170 2.03 -1.80 15.32
N SER A 171 3.22 -1.21 15.22
CA SER A 171 3.73 -0.64 13.97
C SER A 171 5.01 -1.33 13.49
N THR A 172 5.29 -1.18 12.19
CA THR A 172 6.64 -1.39 11.63
C THR A 172 7.57 -0.25 12.08
N PRO A 173 8.87 -0.44 12.03
CA PRO A 173 9.86 0.63 12.26
C PRO A 173 9.69 1.82 11.34
#